data_763133cd5f362f0acdb703c1d802abbe
#
_entry.id   763133cd5f362f0acdb703c1d802abbe
#
_cell.length_a   1.000
_cell.length_b   1.000
_cell.length_c   1.000
_cell.angle_alpha   90.00
_cell.angle_beta   90.00
_cell.angle_gamma   90.00
#
_symmetry.space_group_name_H-M   'P 1'
#
loop_
_entity.id
_entity.type
_entity.pdbx_description
1 polymer ?
#
loop_
_entity_poly.entity_id
_entity_poly.type
_entity_poly.pdbx_seq_one_letter_code
_entity_poly.pdbx_strand_id
1 'polypeptide(L)'
;MALKNCVFILIIILVGCSSKEDETKPNKKYDWYGHEVTASAYNSVFWQTDSINPSVAAWGDTLKPGMKVIAVSRDLIKKGLTYNTMVKIDTFPDTFYVKDKMHWRWRNRIDIYMGKDVKKAREWGRKRLIICYAVPIDSINATNEED
;
A
#
# COMPACT_ATOMS: atom_id res chain seq x y z
N MET A 1 9.23 -3.36 -83.23
CA MET A 1 9.81 -3.83 -81.95
C MET A 1 9.43 -2.84 -80.87
N ALA A 2 8.41 -3.12 -80.07
CA ALA A 2 7.90 -2.20 -79.04
C ALA A 2 8.20 -2.79 -77.67
N LEU A 3 9.03 -2.10 -76.93
CA LEU A 3 9.38 -2.44 -75.55
C LEU A 3 8.30 -1.88 -74.64
N LYS A 4 7.50 -2.76 -74.03
CA LYS A 4 6.49 -2.38 -73.05
C LYS A 4 7.17 -2.22 -71.65
N ASN A 5 7.31 -0.99 -71.21
CA ASN A 5 7.70 -0.70 -69.85
C ASN A 5 6.52 -0.99 -68.92
N CYS A 6 6.68 -1.99 -68.08
CA CYS A 6 5.76 -2.28 -66.97
C CYS A 6 6.20 -1.51 -65.73
N VAL A 7 5.56 -0.37 -65.47
CA VAL A 7 5.78 0.38 -64.26
C VAL A 7 5.01 -0.27 -63.11
N PHE A 8 5.74 -0.94 -62.21
CA PHE A 8 5.16 -1.48 -60.97
C PHE A 8 5.04 -0.32 -59.96
N ILE A 9 3.80 0.13 -59.76
CA ILE A 9 3.51 1.10 -58.70
C ILE A 9 3.42 0.29 -57.39
N LEU A 10 4.49 0.46 -56.57
CA LEU A 10 4.54 -0.10 -55.21
C LEU A 10 3.71 0.78 -54.27
N ILE A 11 2.49 0.35 -53.96
CA ILE A 11 1.63 1.00 -52.95
C ILE A 11 2.13 0.60 -51.58
N ILE A 12 2.87 1.51 -50.90
CA ILE A 12 3.25 1.35 -49.50
C ILE A 12 2.03 1.70 -48.64
N ILE A 13 1.37 0.69 -48.13
CA ILE A 13 0.32 0.88 -47.11
C ILE A 13 1.03 1.14 -45.78
N LEU A 14 1.04 2.40 -45.34
CA LEU A 14 1.44 2.79 -44.00
C LEU A 14 0.33 2.36 -43.05
N VAL A 15 0.49 1.19 -42.44
CA VAL A 15 -0.32 0.77 -41.28
C VAL A 15 0.15 1.63 -40.12
N GLY A 16 -0.55 2.72 -39.86
CA GLY A 16 -0.40 3.54 -38.67
C GLY A 16 -0.79 2.72 -37.45
N CYS A 17 0.19 2.21 -36.71
CA CYS A 17 -0.01 1.65 -35.40
C CYS A 17 -0.41 2.79 -34.48
N SER A 18 -1.70 3.00 -34.27
CA SER A 18 -2.23 3.87 -33.21
C SER A 18 -1.93 3.17 -31.88
N SER A 19 -0.80 3.48 -31.28
CA SER A 19 -0.55 3.16 -29.88
C SER A 19 -1.61 3.89 -29.07
N LYS A 20 -2.54 3.16 -28.48
CA LYS A 20 -3.38 3.67 -27.40
C LYS A 20 -2.43 4.12 -26.32
N GLU A 21 -2.39 5.44 -26.09
CA GLU A 21 -1.79 6.00 -24.90
C GLU A 21 -2.48 5.35 -23.71
N ASP A 22 -1.74 4.52 -22.99
CA ASP A 22 -2.11 3.98 -21.71
C ASP A 22 -2.37 5.19 -20.81
N GLU A 23 -3.62 5.37 -20.37
CA GLU A 23 -3.97 6.45 -19.45
C GLU A 23 -3.06 6.31 -18.24
N THR A 24 -2.00 7.10 -18.22
CA THR A 24 -1.05 7.17 -17.12
C THR A 24 -1.82 7.57 -15.88
N LYS A 25 -2.05 6.59 -14.98
CA LYS A 25 -2.49 6.87 -13.62
C LYS A 25 -1.65 8.03 -13.10
N PRO A 26 -2.26 9.08 -12.52
CA PRO A 26 -1.53 10.25 -12.07
C PRO A 26 -0.37 9.77 -11.19
N ASN A 27 0.84 10.17 -11.55
CA ASN A 27 2.05 9.84 -10.80
C ASN A 27 1.96 10.54 -9.45
N LYS A 28 1.29 9.90 -8.50
CA LYS A 28 1.06 10.43 -7.16
C LYS A 28 2.41 10.62 -6.50
N LYS A 29 2.83 11.86 -6.38
CA LYS A 29 4.02 12.23 -5.61
C LYS A 29 3.70 12.10 -4.13
N TYR A 30 4.63 11.53 -3.36
CA TYR A 30 4.49 11.32 -1.92
C TYR A 30 5.67 11.93 -1.20
N ASP A 31 5.40 12.58 -0.09
CA ASP A 31 6.41 12.89 0.92
C ASP A 31 6.45 11.78 1.96
N TRP A 32 7.64 11.45 2.44
CA TRP A 32 7.86 10.38 3.41
C TRP A 32 8.22 10.97 4.77
N TYR A 33 7.45 10.60 5.79
CA TYR A 33 7.62 11.07 7.17
C TYR A 33 8.09 9.94 8.07
N GLY A 34 9.18 10.18 8.80
CA GLY A 34 9.68 9.27 9.82
C GLY A 34 8.91 9.42 11.14
N HIS A 35 8.56 8.31 11.78
CA HIS A 35 7.92 8.32 13.09
C HIS A 35 8.32 7.11 13.94
N GLU A 36 8.71 7.37 15.21
CA GLU A 36 8.98 6.29 16.15
C GLU A 36 7.68 5.72 16.71
N VAL A 37 7.54 4.40 16.68
CA VAL A 37 6.36 3.68 17.18
C VAL A 37 6.75 2.48 18.03
N THR A 38 5.83 2.02 18.87
CA THR A 38 5.90 0.68 19.43
C THR A 38 5.21 -0.28 18.46
N ALA A 39 5.93 -1.25 17.95
CA ALA A 39 5.42 -2.26 17.04
C ALA A 39 5.27 -3.61 17.74
N SER A 40 4.19 -4.32 17.47
CA SER A 40 3.94 -5.72 17.81
C SER A 40 3.45 -6.47 16.57
N ALA A 41 3.13 -7.74 16.71
CA ALA A 41 2.61 -8.55 15.62
C ALA A 41 1.31 -9.23 16.00
N TYR A 42 0.42 -9.45 15.01
CA TYR A 42 -0.86 -10.12 15.20
C TYR A 42 -1.15 -11.15 14.11
N ASN A 43 -2.12 -12.00 14.39
CA ASN A 43 -2.54 -13.08 13.50
C ASN A 43 -4.06 -13.05 13.30
N SER A 44 -4.53 -13.56 12.18
CA SER A 44 -5.95 -13.78 11.89
C SER A 44 -6.41 -15.17 12.33
N VAL A 45 -6.26 -15.48 13.63
CA VAL A 45 -6.75 -16.72 14.22
C VAL A 45 -7.93 -16.43 15.16
N PHE A 46 -8.96 -17.28 15.12
CA PHE A 46 -10.26 -17.01 15.77
C PHE A 46 -10.19 -16.74 17.29
N TRP A 47 -9.16 -17.25 17.98
CA TRP A 47 -8.97 -17.01 19.43
C TRP A 47 -8.21 -15.73 19.77
N GLN A 48 -7.71 -14.98 18.78
CA GLN A 48 -6.97 -13.72 18.97
C GLN A 48 -7.70 -12.48 18.42
N THR A 49 -8.71 -12.70 17.59
CA THR A 49 -9.47 -11.64 16.91
C THR A 49 -10.98 -11.87 17.10
N ASP A 50 -11.81 -11.24 16.28
CA ASP A 50 -13.24 -11.52 16.25
C ASP A 50 -13.48 -13.00 15.88
N SER A 51 -14.22 -13.70 16.72
CA SER A 51 -14.54 -15.13 16.56
C SER A 51 -15.38 -15.42 15.30
N ILE A 52 -16.08 -14.42 14.76
CA ILE A 52 -16.97 -14.59 13.60
C ILE A 52 -16.17 -14.46 12.29
N ASN A 53 -15.32 -13.43 12.17
CA ASN A 53 -14.54 -13.15 10.97
C ASN A 53 -13.10 -12.71 11.28
N PRO A 54 -12.23 -13.61 11.72
CA PRO A 54 -10.88 -13.27 12.19
C PRO A 54 -9.97 -12.69 11.12
N SER A 55 -10.32 -12.86 9.86
CA SER A 55 -9.55 -12.36 8.71
C SER A 55 -10.06 -11.03 8.15
N VAL A 56 -11.15 -10.48 8.69
CA VAL A 56 -11.69 -9.20 8.22
C VAL A 56 -11.11 -8.06 9.05
N ALA A 57 -10.39 -7.16 8.38
CA ALA A 57 -9.81 -5.96 8.99
C ALA A 57 -10.89 -4.88 9.24
N ALA A 58 -10.56 -3.90 10.08
CA ALA A 58 -11.49 -2.86 10.53
C ALA A 58 -12.08 -1.96 9.42
N TRP A 59 -11.52 -1.98 8.21
CA TRP A 59 -12.06 -1.32 7.02
C TRP A 59 -12.71 -2.27 6.01
N GLY A 60 -12.88 -3.56 6.37
CA GLY A 60 -13.59 -4.55 5.57
C GLY A 60 -12.70 -5.38 4.62
N ASP A 61 -11.41 -5.14 4.59
CA ASP A 61 -10.48 -5.98 3.80
C ASP A 61 -10.38 -7.39 4.38
N THR A 62 -10.43 -8.40 3.51
CA THR A 62 -10.12 -9.77 3.90
C THR A 62 -8.62 -10.03 3.84
N LEU A 63 -8.01 -10.20 4.99
CA LEU A 63 -6.57 -10.44 5.10
C LEU A 63 -6.24 -11.91 4.75
N LYS A 64 -5.18 -12.09 3.95
CA LYS A 64 -4.65 -13.39 3.57
C LYS A 64 -3.21 -13.54 4.03
N PRO A 65 -2.77 -14.75 4.44
CA PRO A 65 -1.38 -15.00 4.76
C PRO A 65 -0.43 -14.51 3.66
N GLY A 66 0.67 -13.86 4.06
CA GLY A 66 1.64 -13.27 3.13
C GLY A 66 1.39 -11.81 2.76
N MET A 67 0.22 -11.24 3.04
CA MET A 67 -0.04 -9.82 2.83
C MET A 67 0.85 -8.96 3.74
N LYS A 68 1.40 -7.88 3.17
CA LYS A 68 2.19 -6.87 3.88
C LYS A 68 1.26 -5.78 4.43
N VAL A 69 0.69 -6.04 5.58
CA VAL A 69 -0.36 -5.23 6.19
C VAL A 69 -0.01 -4.89 7.64
N ILE A 70 -0.40 -3.70 8.06
CA ILE A 70 -0.34 -3.28 9.45
C ILE A 70 -1.69 -2.76 9.95
N ALA A 71 -1.96 -2.97 11.24
CA ALA A 71 -2.95 -2.23 12.00
C ALA A 71 -2.27 -1.03 12.68
N VAL A 72 -2.97 0.10 12.78
CA VAL A 72 -2.46 1.31 13.42
C VAL A 72 -3.35 1.77 14.56
N SER A 73 -2.77 2.35 15.61
CA SER A 73 -3.51 3.03 16.66
C SER A 73 -4.19 4.29 16.13
N ARG A 74 -5.34 4.66 16.69
CA ARG A 74 -6.22 5.70 16.12
C ARG A 74 -5.61 7.10 16.12
N ASP A 75 -4.67 7.38 16.99
CA ASP A 75 -3.90 8.62 17.02
C ASP A 75 -2.96 8.76 15.82
N LEU A 76 -2.43 7.65 15.30
CA LEU A 76 -1.60 7.64 14.09
C LEU A 76 -2.42 7.92 12.82
N ILE A 77 -3.71 7.57 12.80
CA ILE A 77 -4.61 7.91 11.68
C ILE A 77 -4.69 9.44 11.52
N LYS A 78 -4.78 10.17 12.64
CA LYS A 78 -4.79 11.65 12.63
C LYS A 78 -3.48 12.26 12.15
N LYS A 79 -2.38 11.50 12.14
CA LYS A 79 -1.07 11.90 11.62
C LYS A 79 -0.84 11.54 10.15
N GLY A 80 -1.84 11.01 9.46
CA GLY A 80 -1.75 10.64 8.05
C GLY A 80 -1.59 9.15 7.76
N LEU A 81 -1.49 8.28 8.79
CA LEU A 81 -1.49 6.83 8.57
C LEU A 81 -2.93 6.31 8.37
N THR A 82 -3.57 6.79 7.31
CA THR A 82 -4.94 6.43 6.95
C THR A 82 -5.00 5.12 6.17
N TYR A 83 -6.19 4.69 5.78
CA TYR A 83 -6.39 3.50 4.94
C TYR A 83 -5.53 3.55 3.66
N ASN A 84 -4.86 2.45 3.34
CA ASN A 84 -3.94 2.29 2.21
C ASN A 84 -2.66 3.14 2.24
N THR A 85 -2.35 3.85 3.31
CA THR A 85 -1.06 4.52 3.44
C THR A 85 0.07 3.50 3.33
N MET A 86 1.06 3.79 2.48
CA MET A 86 2.28 3.01 2.35
C MET A 86 3.21 3.27 3.54
N VAL A 87 3.77 2.20 4.10
CA VAL A 87 4.65 2.26 5.28
C VAL A 87 5.86 1.37 5.06
N LYS A 88 7.05 1.94 5.22
CA LYS A 88 8.32 1.21 5.31
C LYS A 88 8.69 1.03 6.77
N ILE A 89 9.18 -0.15 7.12
CA ILE A 89 9.58 -0.52 8.48
C ILE A 89 11.04 -0.98 8.41
N ASP A 90 11.94 -0.34 9.18
CA ASP A 90 13.40 -0.55 9.08
C ASP A 90 13.84 -2.03 9.08
N THR A 91 13.10 -2.89 9.75
CA THR A 91 13.44 -4.31 9.89
C THR A 91 12.93 -5.19 8.73
N PHE A 92 12.26 -4.60 7.74
CA PHE A 92 11.68 -5.32 6.61
C PHE A 92 12.05 -4.67 5.26
N PRO A 93 12.39 -5.44 4.24
CA PRO A 93 12.64 -4.91 2.90
C PRO A 93 11.36 -4.51 2.16
N ASP A 94 10.21 -4.98 2.62
CA ASP A 94 8.92 -4.80 1.96
C ASP A 94 8.24 -3.45 2.35
N THR A 95 7.37 -2.96 1.48
CA THR A 95 6.42 -1.90 1.80
C THR A 95 5.14 -2.51 2.33
N PHE A 96 4.67 -2.02 3.48
CA PHE A 96 3.42 -2.40 4.12
C PHE A 96 2.32 -1.39 3.78
N TYR A 97 1.07 -1.82 3.97
CA TYR A 97 -0.11 -0.97 3.80
C TYR A 97 -0.94 -0.94 5.07
N VAL A 98 -1.42 0.23 5.43
CA VAL A 98 -2.37 0.38 6.55
C VAL A 98 -3.72 -0.18 6.12
N LYS A 99 -4.14 -1.30 6.70
CA LYS A 99 -5.40 -1.98 6.38
C LYS A 99 -6.26 -2.26 7.60
N ASP A 100 -5.74 -2.00 8.81
CA ASP A 100 -6.48 -2.31 10.02
C ASP A 100 -6.28 -1.25 11.10
N LYS A 101 -7.22 -1.21 12.05
CA LYS A 101 -7.23 -0.28 13.19
C LYS A 101 -7.14 -1.04 14.49
N MET A 102 -6.25 -0.59 15.36
CA MET A 102 -6.13 -1.11 16.71
C MET A 102 -7.30 -0.62 17.60
N HIS A 103 -7.52 -1.33 18.70
CA HIS A 103 -8.46 -0.91 19.73
C HIS A 103 -8.12 0.50 20.24
N TRP A 104 -9.13 1.33 20.55
CA TRP A 104 -9.00 2.76 20.87
C TRP A 104 -8.08 3.08 22.05
N ARG A 105 -7.84 2.13 22.97
CA ARG A 105 -6.93 2.29 24.13
C ARG A 105 -5.45 2.39 23.74
N TRP A 106 -5.08 1.89 22.55
CA TRP A 106 -3.71 1.90 22.10
C TRP A 106 -3.31 3.26 21.53
N ARG A 107 -2.08 3.69 21.85
CA ARG A 107 -1.48 4.94 21.39
C ARG A 107 -0.08 4.69 20.87
N ASN A 108 0.27 5.41 19.80
CA ASN A 108 1.59 5.39 19.16
C ASN A 108 2.09 3.96 18.88
N ARG A 109 1.20 3.14 18.30
CA ARG A 109 1.44 1.71 18.08
C ARG A 109 1.00 1.26 16.71
N ILE A 110 1.76 0.26 16.20
CA ILE A 110 1.38 -0.54 15.06
C ILE A 110 1.39 -2.03 15.42
N ASP A 111 0.58 -2.81 14.73
CA ASP A 111 0.61 -4.28 14.76
C ASP A 111 0.85 -4.81 13.36
N ILE A 112 1.90 -5.63 13.19
CA ILE A 112 2.29 -6.21 11.91
C ILE A 112 1.55 -7.52 11.71
N TYR A 113 0.86 -7.66 10.58
CA TYR A 113 0.14 -8.88 10.24
C TYR A 113 1.10 -10.01 9.86
N MET A 114 1.00 -11.13 10.54
CA MET A 114 1.82 -12.32 10.31
C MET A 114 1.00 -13.56 9.90
N GLY A 115 -0.15 -13.32 9.26
CA GLY A 115 -1.00 -14.40 8.76
C GLY A 115 -1.54 -15.28 9.89
N LYS A 116 -1.31 -16.59 9.78
CA LYS A 116 -1.71 -17.59 10.78
C LYS A 116 -0.55 -18.10 11.63
N ASP A 117 0.67 -17.62 11.40
CA ASP A 117 1.88 -18.07 12.10
C ASP A 117 2.02 -17.39 13.47
N VAL A 118 1.35 -17.98 14.46
CA VAL A 118 1.34 -17.49 15.85
C VAL A 118 2.73 -17.57 16.49
N LYS A 119 3.54 -18.58 16.13
CA LYS A 119 4.89 -18.73 16.66
C LYS A 119 5.77 -17.57 16.21
N LYS A 120 5.77 -17.28 14.92
CA LYS A 120 6.51 -16.14 14.32
C LYS A 120 6.10 -14.80 14.95
N ALA A 121 4.81 -14.57 15.15
CA ALA A 121 4.33 -13.34 15.78
C ALA A 121 4.80 -13.20 17.24
N ARG A 122 4.80 -14.30 18.01
CA ARG A 122 5.31 -14.31 19.39
C ARG A 122 6.82 -14.09 19.47
N GLU A 123 7.58 -14.75 18.61
CA GLU A 123 9.04 -14.60 18.53
C GLU A 123 9.44 -13.19 18.10
N TRP A 124 8.66 -12.56 17.21
CA TRP A 124 8.89 -11.19 16.81
C TRP A 124 8.73 -10.22 17.99
N GLY A 125 7.74 -10.45 18.84
CA GLY A 125 7.55 -9.77 20.12
C GLY A 125 7.11 -8.31 19.97
N ARG A 126 7.61 -7.44 20.89
CA ARG A 126 7.34 -6.01 20.90
C ARG A 126 8.65 -5.24 20.83
N LYS A 127 8.71 -4.23 19.93
CA LYS A 127 9.92 -3.43 19.69
C LYS A 127 9.56 -1.96 19.53
N ARG A 128 10.49 -1.08 19.88
CA ARG A 128 10.49 0.31 19.40
C ARG A 128 11.26 0.36 18.09
N LEU A 129 10.71 1.03 17.09
CA LEU A 129 11.33 1.16 15.79
C LEU A 129 10.82 2.41 15.06
N ILE A 130 11.54 2.80 14.03
CA ILE A 130 11.14 3.89 13.15
C ILE A 130 10.40 3.31 11.95
N ILE A 131 9.27 3.91 11.63
CA ILE A 131 8.56 3.72 10.37
C ILE A 131 8.70 4.95 9.50
N CYS A 132 8.69 4.78 8.17
CA CYS A 132 8.50 5.87 7.23
C CYS A 132 7.19 5.65 6.51
N TYR A 133 6.28 6.63 6.54
CA TYR A 133 4.98 6.55 5.89
C TYR A 133 4.80 7.64 4.83
N ALA A 134 4.08 7.30 3.76
CA ALA A 134 3.89 8.15 2.60
C ALA A 134 2.61 8.99 2.73
N VAL A 135 2.73 10.31 2.59
CA VAL A 135 1.61 11.25 2.52
C VAL A 135 1.54 11.84 1.11
N PRO A 136 0.39 11.82 0.42
CA PRO A 136 0.26 12.45 -0.88
C PRO A 136 0.50 13.96 -0.78
N ILE A 137 1.32 14.53 -1.67
CA ILE A 137 1.63 15.97 -1.67
C ILE A 137 0.37 16.82 -1.88
N ASP A 138 -0.57 16.35 -2.69
CA ASP A 138 -1.82 17.05 -2.94
C ASP A 138 -2.68 17.24 -1.68
N SER A 139 -2.55 16.34 -0.70
CA SER A 139 -3.27 16.44 0.57
C SER A 139 -2.65 17.43 1.56
N ILE A 140 -1.37 17.77 1.38
CA ILE A 140 -0.66 18.74 2.22
C ILE A 140 -1.05 20.16 1.82
N ASN A 141 -1.23 20.41 0.53
CA ASN A 141 -1.61 21.73 0.03
C ASN A 141 -3.04 22.11 0.41
N ALA A 142 -3.95 21.13 0.49
CA ALA A 142 -5.36 21.37 0.86
C ALA A 142 -5.53 21.82 2.33
N THR A 143 -4.60 21.48 3.22
CA THR A 143 -4.67 21.90 4.64
C THR A 143 -4.08 23.27 4.91
N ASN A 144 -3.31 23.83 3.97
CA ASN A 144 -2.67 25.14 4.11
C ASN A 144 -3.51 26.29 3.51
N GLU A 145 -4.66 25.99 2.88
CA GLU A 145 -5.57 26.99 2.30
C GLU A 145 -6.77 27.33 3.20
N GLU A 146 -6.91 26.67 4.35
CA GLU A 146 -8.02 26.87 5.31
C GLU A 146 -7.63 27.64 6.60
N ASP A 147 -6.42 28.22 6.67
CA ASP A 147 -5.98 29.08 7.81
C ASP A 147 -5.93 30.55 7.46
#